data_8cf818ca7165d9aa05763455be5eeb3a
#
_entry.id   8cf818ca7165d9aa05763455be5eeb3a
#
_cell.length_a   1.000
_cell.length_b   1.000
_cell.length_c   1.000
_cell.angle_alpha   90.00
_cell.angle_beta   90.00
_cell.angle_gamma   90.00
#
_symmetry.space_group_name_H-M   'P 1'
#
loop_
_entity.id
_entity.type
_entity.pdbx_description
1 polymer ?
#
loop_
_entity_poly.entity_id
_entity_poly.type
_entity_poly.pdbx_seq_one_letter_code
_entity_poly.pdbx_strand_id
1 'polypeptide(L)'
;MDFRELDRQAMKVTADVVSQIRPDQLRLPTPCADWTLHGLLRHLVSEDLAFAAATTAGTDPSDVDWNAGWLGADPVADYQRAAAGYLAAFEPDSVLDRQMRINVFGVFPGSVAVTMHFIDTVVHGWDVAKTIGVPYAPDEQLCAAALKVMRRFPSDRPTPAFDVIVEVPDDVSELDKLVAFVGRDPAWA
;
A
#
# COMPACT_ATOMS: atom_id res chain seq x y z
N MET A 1 -0.84 18.99 -4.59
CA MET A 1 -1.98 18.08 -4.86
C MET A 1 -2.25 17.36 -3.56
N ASP A 2 -3.48 17.37 -3.09
CA ASP A 2 -3.87 16.59 -1.91
C ASP A 2 -4.15 15.14 -2.35
N PHE A 3 -3.35 14.20 -1.85
CA PHE A 3 -3.45 12.80 -2.23
C PHE A 3 -4.49 12.02 -1.40
N ARG A 4 -5.10 12.61 -0.37
CA ARG A 4 -6.08 11.91 0.49
C ARG A 4 -7.27 11.34 -0.30
N GLU A 5 -7.74 12.07 -1.32
CA GLU A 5 -8.86 11.58 -2.13
C GLU A 5 -8.45 10.39 -3.01
N LEU A 6 -7.27 10.45 -3.62
CA LEU A 6 -6.74 9.33 -4.40
C LEU A 6 -6.48 8.11 -3.53
N ASP A 7 -5.93 8.33 -2.33
CA ASP A 7 -5.69 7.28 -1.35
C ASP A 7 -7.01 6.63 -0.88
N ARG A 8 -8.03 7.42 -0.57
CA ARG A 8 -9.36 6.92 -0.22
C ARG A 8 -9.98 6.06 -1.34
N GLN A 9 -9.80 6.47 -2.59
CA GLN A 9 -10.26 5.70 -3.75
C GLN A 9 -9.47 4.39 -3.88
N ALA A 10 -8.15 4.42 -3.72
CA ALA A 10 -7.30 3.23 -3.73
C ALA A 10 -7.70 2.26 -2.63
N MET A 11 -7.87 2.75 -1.40
CA MET A 11 -8.31 1.94 -0.25
C MET A 11 -9.66 1.28 -0.50
N LYS A 12 -10.61 2.01 -1.12
CA LYS A 12 -11.92 1.43 -1.45
C LYS A 12 -11.79 0.25 -2.41
N VAL A 13 -11.05 0.41 -3.51
CA VAL A 13 -10.86 -0.67 -4.50
C VAL A 13 -10.10 -1.85 -3.88
N THR A 14 -9.11 -1.58 -3.05
CA THR A 14 -8.35 -2.61 -2.34
C THR A 14 -9.23 -3.34 -1.31
N ALA A 15 -10.08 -2.62 -0.56
CA ALA A 15 -11.02 -3.22 0.38
C ALA A 15 -12.05 -4.13 -0.31
N ASP A 16 -12.51 -3.74 -1.50
CA ASP A 16 -13.41 -4.56 -2.32
C ASP A 16 -12.75 -5.88 -2.73
N VAL A 17 -11.45 -5.87 -3.04
CA VAL A 17 -10.66 -7.09 -3.33
C VAL A 17 -10.42 -7.91 -2.07
N VAL A 18 -9.96 -7.28 -0.98
CA VAL A 18 -9.70 -7.95 0.29
C VAL A 18 -10.94 -8.65 0.83
N SER A 19 -12.13 -8.08 0.62
CA SER A 19 -13.39 -8.68 1.05
C SER A 19 -13.72 -10.03 0.38
N GLN A 20 -13.03 -10.36 -0.73
CA GLN A 20 -13.21 -11.61 -1.47
C GLN A 20 -12.22 -12.70 -1.05
N ILE A 21 -11.31 -12.42 -0.12
CA ILE A 21 -10.35 -13.41 0.40
C ILE A 21 -11.10 -14.51 1.15
N ARG A 22 -10.80 -15.78 0.81
CA ARG A 22 -11.27 -16.96 1.52
C ARG A 22 -10.18 -17.49 2.46
N PRO A 23 -10.56 -18.11 3.58
CA PRO A 23 -9.60 -18.64 4.56
C PRO A 23 -8.58 -19.65 3.98
N ASP A 24 -8.98 -20.44 2.98
CA ASP A 24 -8.13 -21.42 2.29
C ASP A 24 -7.04 -20.77 1.43
N GLN A 25 -7.22 -19.50 1.03
CA GLN A 25 -6.27 -18.75 0.20
C GLN A 25 -5.12 -18.09 0.99
N LEU A 26 -5.22 -17.97 2.30
CA LEU A 26 -4.24 -17.24 3.13
C LEU A 26 -2.79 -17.79 3.03
N ARG A 27 -2.61 -19.01 2.55
CA ARG A 27 -1.28 -19.64 2.36
C ARG A 27 -0.74 -19.51 0.94
N LEU A 28 -1.49 -18.92 0.01
CA LEU A 28 -1.05 -18.76 -1.38
C LEU A 28 0.17 -17.84 -1.43
N PRO A 29 1.12 -18.10 -2.33
CA PRO A 29 2.21 -17.18 -2.64
C PRO A 29 1.65 -15.90 -3.26
N THR A 30 2.36 -14.79 -3.16
CA THR A 30 1.96 -13.50 -3.72
C THR A 30 3.01 -12.98 -4.71
N PRO A 31 2.69 -12.01 -5.57
CA PRO A 31 3.68 -11.32 -6.40
C PRO A 31 4.77 -10.63 -5.57
N CYS A 32 4.49 -10.29 -4.32
CA CYS A 32 5.49 -9.84 -3.35
C CYS A 32 6.16 -11.09 -2.74
N ALA A 33 7.25 -11.54 -3.36
CA ALA A 33 7.81 -12.90 -3.24
C ALA A 33 8.13 -13.37 -1.80
N ASP A 34 8.33 -12.45 -0.86
CA ASP A 34 8.66 -12.78 0.53
C ASP A 34 7.43 -13.10 1.38
N TRP A 35 6.22 -12.92 0.85
CA TRP A 35 4.98 -13.05 1.61
C TRP A 35 4.00 -14.04 1.00
N THR A 36 3.35 -14.79 1.89
CA THR A 36 2.06 -15.41 1.61
C THR A 36 0.95 -14.35 1.68
N LEU A 37 -0.25 -14.66 1.19
CA LEU A 37 -1.39 -13.75 1.31
C LEU A 37 -1.67 -13.34 2.76
N HIS A 38 -1.48 -14.24 3.74
CA HIS A 38 -1.55 -13.89 5.16
C HIS A 38 -0.50 -12.85 5.55
N GLY A 39 0.74 -13.03 5.11
CA GLY A 39 1.83 -12.08 5.37
C GLY A 39 1.56 -10.71 4.75
N LEU A 40 1.09 -10.69 3.50
CA LEU A 40 0.71 -9.47 2.79
C LEU A 40 -0.45 -8.73 3.47
N LEU A 41 -1.51 -9.46 3.85
CA LEU A 41 -2.65 -8.85 4.56
C LEU A 41 -2.24 -8.31 5.93
N ARG A 42 -1.35 -9.03 6.65
CA ARG A 42 -0.78 -8.54 7.91
C ARG A 42 0.05 -7.28 7.72
N HIS A 43 0.80 -7.17 6.61
CA HIS A 43 1.53 -5.96 6.26
C HIS A 43 0.57 -4.79 6.04
N LEU A 44 -0.48 -4.93 5.23
CA LEU A 44 -1.49 -3.88 5.03
C LEU A 44 -2.10 -3.40 6.35
N VAL A 45 -2.45 -4.33 7.25
CA VAL A 45 -2.95 -3.99 8.60
C VAL A 45 -1.88 -3.24 9.40
N SER A 46 -0.60 -3.65 9.32
CA SER A 46 0.49 -2.97 10.02
C SER A 46 0.67 -1.53 9.53
N GLU A 47 0.67 -1.33 8.21
CA GLU A 47 0.82 -0.01 7.59
C GLU A 47 -0.34 0.91 7.99
N ASP A 48 -1.60 0.47 7.83
CA ASP A 48 -2.77 1.24 8.24
C ASP A 48 -2.68 1.70 9.71
N LEU A 49 -2.34 0.78 10.62
CA LEU A 49 -2.21 1.07 12.06
C LEU A 49 -1.05 2.03 12.35
N ALA A 50 0.11 1.81 11.71
CA ALA A 50 1.31 2.59 11.96
C ALA A 50 1.18 4.01 11.39
N PHE A 51 0.67 4.18 10.16
CA PHE A 51 0.39 5.50 9.61
C PHE A 51 -0.63 6.25 10.47
N ALA A 52 -1.70 5.59 10.93
CA ALA A 52 -2.66 6.20 11.84
C ALA A 52 -2.00 6.64 13.15
N ALA A 53 -1.18 5.80 13.78
CA ALA A 53 -0.45 6.13 15.00
C ALA A 53 0.52 7.29 14.78
N ALA A 54 1.21 7.36 13.64
CA ALA A 54 2.15 8.43 13.32
C ALA A 54 1.50 9.82 13.28
N THR A 55 0.18 9.92 13.07
CA THR A 55 -0.54 11.20 13.08
C THR A 55 -0.51 11.89 14.45
N THR A 56 -0.30 11.16 15.55
CA THR A 56 -0.28 11.67 16.91
C THR A 56 1.04 11.41 17.65
N ALA A 57 1.86 10.49 17.14
CA ALA A 57 3.16 10.12 17.72
C ALA A 57 4.21 11.23 17.56
N GLY A 58 5.33 11.10 18.25
CA GLY A 58 6.54 11.88 18.02
C GLY A 58 7.29 11.47 16.75
N THR A 59 8.58 11.83 16.70
CA THR A 59 9.44 11.49 15.56
C THR A 59 10.60 10.56 15.96
N ASP A 60 10.58 10.02 17.18
CA ASP A 60 11.52 8.98 17.59
C ASP A 60 11.19 7.66 16.86
N PRO A 61 12.20 6.88 16.45
CA PRO A 61 11.96 5.57 15.81
C PRO A 61 11.12 4.60 16.65
N SER A 62 11.10 4.75 17.98
CA SER A 62 10.36 3.88 18.90
C SER A 62 8.92 4.32 19.16
N ASP A 63 8.50 5.48 18.64
CA ASP A 63 7.16 6.04 18.93
C ASP A 63 6.04 5.27 18.20
N VAL A 64 6.37 4.55 17.11
CA VAL A 64 5.41 3.79 16.31
C VAL A 64 5.96 2.38 16.02
N ASP A 65 5.17 1.37 16.30
CA ASP A 65 5.46 -0.01 15.92
C ASP A 65 4.91 -0.31 14.50
N TRP A 66 5.81 -0.36 13.52
CA TRP A 66 5.52 -0.65 12.11
C TRP A 66 5.25 -2.14 11.83
N ASN A 67 5.26 -2.98 12.85
CA ASN A 67 4.94 -4.41 12.77
C ASN A 67 3.77 -4.80 13.67
N ALA A 68 3.01 -3.83 14.17
CA ALA A 68 1.89 -4.06 15.11
C ALA A 68 0.72 -4.84 14.52
N GLY A 69 0.67 -5.02 13.20
CA GLY A 69 -0.41 -5.73 12.53
C GLY A 69 -0.52 -7.18 13.02
N TRP A 70 -1.73 -7.52 13.48
CA TRP A 70 -2.09 -8.88 13.90
C TRP A 70 -3.41 -9.27 13.24
N LEU A 71 -3.47 -10.52 12.78
CA LEU A 71 -4.67 -11.08 12.16
C LEU A 71 -5.26 -12.16 13.08
N GLY A 72 -6.51 -11.93 13.47
CA GLY A 72 -7.29 -12.86 14.31
C GLY A 72 -8.02 -13.93 13.51
N ALA A 73 -9.17 -14.32 14.02
CA ALA A 73 -10.01 -15.34 13.40
C ALA A 73 -10.69 -14.83 12.11
N ASP A 74 -10.83 -13.50 11.94
CA ASP A 74 -11.39 -12.87 10.75
C ASP A 74 -10.42 -11.81 10.21
N PRO A 75 -9.44 -12.22 9.39
CA PRO A 75 -8.43 -11.33 8.84
C PRO A 75 -8.99 -10.20 7.96
N VAL A 76 -10.12 -10.44 7.29
CA VAL A 76 -10.79 -9.42 6.47
C VAL A 76 -11.37 -8.32 7.35
N ALA A 77 -12.04 -8.68 8.45
CA ALA A 77 -12.55 -7.71 9.41
C ALA A 77 -11.41 -6.96 10.14
N ASP A 78 -10.26 -7.60 10.37
CA ASP A 78 -9.07 -6.94 10.94
C ASP A 78 -8.55 -5.85 10.01
N TYR A 79 -8.41 -6.15 8.71
CA TYR A 79 -8.05 -5.17 7.69
C TYR A 79 -9.05 -4.00 7.63
N GLN A 80 -10.36 -4.30 7.56
CA GLN A 80 -11.38 -3.25 7.48
C GLN A 80 -11.35 -2.29 8.68
N ARG A 81 -11.07 -2.81 9.89
CA ARG A 81 -10.92 -1.96 11.08
C ARG A 81 -9.68 -1.06 11.02
N ALA A 82 -8.54 -1.60 10.58
CA ALA A 82 -7.31 -0.85 10.43
C ALA A 82 -7.47 0.26 9.38
N ALA A 83 -8.03 -0.07 8.21
CA ALA A 83 -8.32 0.86 7.13
C ALA A 83 -9.25 2.00 7.57
N ALA A 84 -10.32 1.70 8.32
CA ALA A 84 -11.21 2.72 8.86
C ALA A 84 -10.49 3.63 9.87
N GLY A 85 -9.60 3.09 10.70
CA GLY A 85 -8.77 3.84 11.65
C GLY A 85 -7.82 4.80 10.93
N TYR A 86 -7.15 4.33 9.89
CA TYR A 86 -6.28 5.16 9.04
C TYR A 86 -7.05 6.34 8.42
N LEU A 87 -8.17 6.06 7.74
CA LEU A 87 -8.98 7.10 7.11
C LEU A 87 -9.41 8.18 8.09
N ALA A 88 -9.85 7.80 9.29
CA ALA A 88 -10.24 8.73 10.34
C ALA A 88 -9.05 9.57 10.84
N ALA A 89 -7.86 8.98 10.97
CA ALA A 89 -6.66 9.67 11.43
C ALA A 89 -6.15 10.72 10.43
N PHE A 90 -6.34 10.50 9.13
CA PHE A 90 -5.92 11.42 8.06
C PHE A 90 -7.02 12.37 7.58
N GLU A 91 -8.21 12.36 8.18
CA GLU A 91 -9.30 13.28 7.82
C GLU A 91 -8.99 14.76 8.11
N PRO A 92 -8.41 15.15 9.29
CA PRO A 92 -8.15 16.54 9.60
C PRO A 92 -7.08 17.17 8.69
N ASP A 93 -7.30 18.39 8.19
CA ASP A 93 -6.33 19.11 7.35
C ASP A 93 -4.99 19.33 8.05
N SER A 94 -5.03 19.55 9.37
CA SER A 94 -3.82 19.79 10.19
C SER A 94 -2.82 18.61 10.15
N VAL A 95 -3.26 17.42 9.78
CA VAL A 95 -2.38 16.24 9.71
C VAL A 95 -1.37 16.36 8.57
N LEU A 96 -1.73 17.06 7.48
CA LEU A 96 -0.89 17.15 6.27
C LEU A 96 0.43 17.91 6.50
N ASP A 97 0.44 18.87 7.43
CA ASP A 97 1.64 19.66 7.75
C ASP A 97 2.44 19.06 8.91
N ARG A 98 1.87 18.07 9.61
CA ARG A 98 2.52 17.43 10.75
C ARG A 98 3.72 16.62 10.29
N GLN A 99 4.86 16.78 11.00
CA GLN A 99 6.03 15.94 10.78
C GLN A 99 5.81 14.57 11.42
N MET A 100 6.00 13.53 10.62
CA MET A 100 5.80 12.12 11.00
C MET A 100 7.03 11.32 10.63
N ARG A 101 7.45 10.42 11.50
CA ARG A 101 8.45 9.41 11.14
C ARG A 101 7.76 8.25 10.42
N ILE A 102 8.21 7.97 9.22
CA ILE A 102 7.72 6.86 8.41
C ILE A 102 8.77 5.76 8.40
N ASN A 103 8.60 4.79 9.27
CA ASN A 103 9.47 3.62 9.42
C ASN A 103 10.98 3.99 9.31
N VAL A 104 11.72 3.27 8.48
CA VAL A 104 13.15 3.49 8.20
C VAL A 104 13.40 4.62 7.19
N PHE A 105 12.37 5.11 6.52
CA PHE A 105 12.50 6.12 5.46
C PHE A 105 12.84 7.52 5.98
N GLY A 106 12.48 7.84 7.22
CA GLY A 106 12.79 9.14 7.81
C GLY A 106 11.57 9.93 8.27
N VAL A 107 11.76 11.23 8.48
CA VAL A 107 10.69 12.14 8.91
C VAL A 107 10.20 12.95 7.72
N PHE A 108 8.89 12.95 7.52
CA PHE A 108 8.21 13.60 6.40
C PHE A 108 6.96 14.34 6.87
N PRO A 109 6.51 15.38 6.15
CA PRO A 109 5.19 15.95 6.39
C PRO A 109 4.10 14.93 6.04
N GLY A 110 2.95 15.04 6.72
CA GLY A 110 1.81 14.14 6.53
C GLY A 110 1.31 14.07 5.09
N SER A 111 1.45 15.15 4.31
CA SER A 111 1.15 15.14 2.87
C SER A 111 2.01 14.16 2.06
N VAL A 112 3.26 13.94 2.48
CA VAL A 112 4.14 12.92 1.90
C VAL A 112 3.78 11.54 2.44
N ALA A 113 3.47 11.43 3.74
CA ALA A 113 3.01 10.18 4.36
C ALA A 113 1.79 9.60 3.63
N VAL A 114 0.75 10.41 3.39
CA VAL A 114 -0.42 10.01 2.56
C VAL A 114 -0.02 9.54 1.18
N THR A 115 0.95 10.20 0.55
CA THR A 115 1.40 9.81 -0.79
C THR A 115 2.11 8.45 -0.77
N MET A 116 2.87 8.16 0.29
CA MET A 116 3.54 6.86 0.46
C MET A 116 2.51 5.75 0.69
N HIS A 117 1.56 5.97 1.59
CA HIS A 117 0.48 5.04 1.87
C HIS A 117 -0.38 4.76 0.62
N PHE A 118 -0.73 5.80 -0.13
CA PHE A 118 -1.47 5.69 -1.40
C PHE A 118 -0.80 4.72 -2.39
N ILE A 119 0.52 4.86 -2.58
CA ILE A 119 1.28 4.01 -3.50
C ILE A 119 1.30 2.57 -2.99
N ASP A 120 1.56 2.37 -1.71
CA ASP A 120 1.57 1.07 -1.05
C ASP A 120 0.24 0.34 -1.22
N THR A 121 -0.87 1.05 -0.95
CA THR A 121 -2.24 0.54 -1.11
C THR A 121 -2.56 0.11 -2.54
N VAL A 122 -2.17 0.90 -3.55
CA VAL A 122 -2.41 0.54 -4.96
C VAL A 122 -1.64 -0.71 -5.36
N VAL A 123 -0.36 -0.77 -5.02
CA VAL A 123 0.52 -1.88 -5.40
C VAL A 123 0.10 -3.17 -4.69
N HIS A 124 -0.14 -3.12 -3.40
CA HIS A 124 -0.52 -4.31 -2.64
C HIS A 124 -1.97 -4.74 -2.87
N GLY A 125 -2.86 -3.82 -3.22
CA GLY A 125 -4.19 -4.17 -3.72
C GLY A 125 -4.12 -5.02 -4.98
N TRP A 126 -3.21 -4.69 -5.90
CA TRP A 126 -2.92 -5.51 -7.08
C TRP A 126 -2.32 -6.86 -6.69
N ASP A 127 -1.34 -6.89 -5.78
CA ASP A 127 -0.73 -8.13 -5.29
C ASP A 127 -1.80 -9.09 -4.71
N VAL A 128 -2.74 -8.57 -3.90
CA VAL A 128 -3.87 -9.36 -3.36
C VAL A 128 -4.75 -9.90 -4.48
N ALA A 129 -5.17 -9.05 -5.40
CA ALA A 129 -6.07 -9.41 -6.49
C ALA A 129 -5.47 -10.51 -7.38
N LYS A 130 -4.20 -10.38 -7.74
CA LYS A 130 -3.45 -11.40 -8.49
C LYS A 130 -3.42 -12.73 -7.73
N THR A 131 -3.12 -12.67 -6.44
CA THR A 131 -3.04 -13.87 -5.59
C THR A 131 -4.36 -14.66 -5.53
N ILE A 132 -5.50 -13.96 -5.43
CA ILE A 132 -6.81 -14.64 -5.33
C ILE A 132 -7.52 -14.83 -6.68
N GLY A 133 -6.91 -14.36 -7.77
CA GLY A 133 -7.40 -14.53 -9.14
C GLY A 133 -8.64 -13.70 -9.46
N VAL A 134 -8.74 -12.47 -8.92
CA VAL A 134 -9.86 -11.55 -9.19
C VAL A 134 -9.38 -10.29 -9.92
N PRO A 135 -10.27 -9.58 -10.65
CA PRO A 135 -9.90 -8.31 -11.26
C PRO A 135 -9.53 -7.25 -10.21
N TYR A 136 -8.52 -6.44 -10.54
CA TYR A 136 -8.21 -5.19 -9.82
C TYR A 136 -8.28 -4.05 -10.82
N ALA A 137 -9.23 -3.14 -10.65
CA ALA A 137 -9.54 -2.11 -11.62
C ALA A 137 -9.64 -0.72 -10.95
N PRO A 138 -8.54 -0.20 -10.38
CA PRO A 138 -8.48 1.19 -9.96
C PRO A 138 -8.60 2.11 -11.18
N ASP A 139 -9.07 3.34 -10.96
CA ASP A 139 -9.15 4.34 -12.01
C ASP A 139 -7.76 4.60 -12.63
N GLU A 140 -7.70 4.74 -13.97
CA GLU A 140 -6.44 4.91 -14.68
C GLU A 140 -5.71 6.20 -14.28
N GLN A 141 -6.44 7.27 -13.95
CA GLN A 141 -5.84 8.52 -13.48
C GLN A 141 -5.18 8.34 -12.10
N LEU A 142 -5.74 7.48 -11.26
CA LEU A 142 -5.15 7.10 -9.97
C LEU A 142 -3.82 6.36 -10.19
N CYS A 143 -3.80 5.37 -11.09
CA CYS A 143 -2.58 4.63 -11.43
C CYS A 143 -1.51 5.54 -12.04
N ALA A 144 -1.89 6.43 -12.95
CA ALA A 144 -0.99 7.41 -13.54
C ALA A 144 -0.40 8.39 -12.50
N ALA A 145 -1.21 8.81 -11.50
CA ALA A 145 -0.73 9.64 -10.40
C ALA A 145 0.32 8.91 -9.55
N ALA A 146 0.07 7.64 -9.20
CA ALA A 146 1.01 6.80 -8.46
C ALA A 146 2.31 6.60 -9.23
N LEU A 147 2.24 6.24 -10.51
CA LEU A 147 3.40 6.06 -11.38
C LEU A 147 4.21 7.36 -11.52
N LYS A 148 3.54 8.50 -11.67
CA LYS A 148 4.19 9.82 -11.73
C LYS A 148 4.98 10.14 -10.46
N VAL A 149 4.48 9.76 -9.30
CA VAL A 149 5.21 9.90 -8.03
C VAL A 149 6.40 8.95 -8.02
N MET A 150 6.18 7.66 -8.33
CA MET A 150 7.22 6.64 -8.30
C MET A 150 8.41 6.97 -9.22
N ARG A 151 8.17 7.55 -10.38
CA ARG A 151 9.23 7.99 -11.31
C ARG A 151 10.15 9.08 -10.77
N ARG A 152 9.83 9.68 -9.61
CA ARG A 152 10.72 10.64 -8.91
C ARG A 152 11.68 9.96 -7.93
N PHE A 153 11.45 8.69 -7.62
CA PHE A 153 12.35 7.90 -6.80
C PHE A 153 13.52 7.37 -7.64
N PRO A 154 14.71 7.17 -7.03
CA PRO A 154 15.85 6.62 -7.74
C PRO A 154 15.52 5.30 -8.43
N SER A 155 16.06 5.12 -9.64
CA SER A 155 15.92 3.86 -10.40
C SER A 155 16.98 2.82 -10.04
N ASP A 156 17.94 3.17 -9.18
CA ASP A 156 18.97 2.24 -8.72
C ASP A 156 18.33 1.17 -7.83
N ARG A 157 18.09 -0.01 -8.41
CA ARG A 157 17.37 -1.13 -7.77
C ARG A 157 18.18 -2.43 -7.86
N PRO A 158 17.94 -3.38 -6.97
CA PRO A 158 16.90 -3.42 -5.93
C PRO A 158 17.17 -2.49 -4.74
N THR A 159 16.08 -2.13 -4.02
CA THR A 159 16.12 -1.45 -2.73
C THR A 159 15.42 -2.33 -1.68
N PRO A 160 15.48 -2.01 -0.37
CA PRO A 160 14.68 -2.76 0.62
C PRO A 160 13.17 -2.72 0.39
N ALA A 161 12.66 -1.73 -0.37
CA ALA A 161 11.21 -1.56 -0.61
C ALA A 161 10.78 -1.98 -2.02
N PHE A 162 11.69 -2.00 -3.00
CA PHE A 162 11.35 -2.22 -4.40
C PHE A 162 12.38 -3.11 -5.10
N ASP A 163 11.91 -4.08 -5.85
CA ASP A 163 12.74 -4.99 -6.65
C ASP A 163 13.17 -4.33 -7.97
N VAL A 164 13.93 -5.05 -8.79
CA VAL A 164 14.39 -4.62 -10.12
C VAL A 164 13.18 -4.29 -11.00
N ILE A 165 13.26 -3.17 -11.72
CA ILE A 165 12.20 -2.76 -12.65
C ILE A 165 12.00 -3.83 -13.72
N VAL A 166 10.74 -4.23 -13.93
CA VAL A 166 10.35 -5.13 -15.01
C VAL A 166 10.08 -4.31 -16.27
N GLU A 167 10.65 -4.71 -17.39
CA GLU A 167 10.43 -4.05 -18.67
C GLU A 167 9.05 -4.45 -19.22
N VAL A 168 8.24 -3.45 -19.62
CA VAL A 168 6.93 -3.65 -20.24
C VAL A 168 6.77 -2.76 -21.48
N PRO A 169 5.92 -3.12 -22.45
CA PRO A 169 5.62 -2.27 -23.60
C PRO A 169 5.01 -0.92 -23.19
N ASP A 170 5.21 0.10 -24.00
CA ASP A 170 4.70 1.46 -23.73
C ASP A 170 3.16 1.55 -23.77
N ASP A 171 2.50 0.64 -24.45
CA ASP A 171 1.06 0.61 -24.70
C ASP A 171 0.25 -0.18 -23.66
N VAL A 172 0.89 -0.73 -22.61
CA VAL A 172 0.17 -1.35 -21.49
C VAL A 172 -0.50 -0.32 -20.57
N SER A 173 -1.40 -0.78 -19.70
CA SER A 173 -2.11 0.07 -18.75
C SER A 173 -1.17 0.83 -17.80
N GLU A 174 -1.62 1.96 -17.25
CA GLU A 174 -0.83 2.70 -16.24
C GLU A 174 -0.64 1.87 -14.96
N LEU A 175 -1.56 0.96 -14.64
CA LEU A 175 -1.40 -0.01 -13.55
C LEU A 175 -0.25 -0.99 -13.84
N ASP A 176 -0.21 -1.60 -15.03
CA ASP A 176 0.86 -2.53 -15.39
C ASP A 176 2.23 -1.83 -15.39
N LYS A 177 2.29 -0.59 -15.91
CA LYS A 177 3.50 0.24 -15.82
C LYS A 177 3.91 0.52 -14.37
N LEU A 178 2.96 0.80 -13.48
CA LEU A 178 3.23 1.08 -12.08
C LEU A 178 3.80 -0.16 -11.38
N VAL A 179 3.12 -1.31 -11.49
CA VAL A 179 3.56 -2.54 -10.80
C VAL A 179 4.89 -3.04 -11.37
N ALA A 180 5.10 -2.94 -12.67
CA ALA A 180 6.37 -3.25 -13.32
C ALA A 180 7.50 -2.32 -12.83
N PHE A 181 7.20 -1.02 -12.66
CA PHE A 181 8.15 -0.04 -12.14
C PHE A 181 8.59 -0.33 -10.70
N VAL A 182 7.76 -0.97 -9.89
CA VAL A 182 8.09 -1.38 -8.52
C VAL A 182 8.56 -2.84 -8.41
N GLY A 183 8.84 -3.49 -9.55
CA GLY A 183 9.47 -4.82 -9.62
C GLY A 183 8.51 -6.00 -9.63
N ARG A 184 7.22 -5.78 -9.91
CA ARG A 184 6.25 -6.87 -10.12
C ARG A 184 6.15 -7.22 -11.59
N ASP A 185 6.04 -8.51 -11.91
CA ASP A 185 5.72 -8.97 -13.26
C ASP A 185 4.20 -8.89 -13.49
N PRO A 186 3.68 -8.02 -14.39
CA PRO A 186 2.24 -7.95 -14.69
C PRO A 186 1.65 -9.28 -15.18
N ALA A 187 2.47 -10.18 -15.74
CA ALA A 187 2.07 -11.50 -16.19
C ALA A 187 2.08 -12.56 -15.09
N TRP A 188 2.40 -12.21 -13.85
CA TRP A 188 2.41 -13.13 -12.71
C TRP A 188 1.05 -13.86 -12.59
N ALA A 189 1.09 -15.21 -12.43
CA ALA A 189 -0.07 -16.11 -12.41
C ALA A 189 0.10 -17.20 -11.34
#